data_a7960acd65a333c123a9ec59feab495e
#
_entry.id   a7960acd65a333c123a9ec59feab495e
#
_cell.length_a   1.000
_cell.length_b   1.000
_cell.length_c   1.000
_cell.angle_alpha   90.00
_cell.angle_beta   90.00
_cell.angle_gamma   90.00
#
_symmetry.space_group_name_H-M   'P 1'
#
loop_
_entity.id
_entity.type
_entity.pdbx_description
1 polymer ?
#
loop_
_entity_poly.entity_id
_entity_poly.type
_entity_poly.pdbx_seq_one_letter_code
_entity_poly.pdbx_strand_id
1 'polypeptide(L)'
;FVIGAEIEKEIAQINAPVLEIIPELEKVNYGNDFNVKSHGNFGMMEVKDNKITLYGVRLSYQQSNDSLFHIKQNISARAINHEKGIDRCKNVKHKLTIEGNKLKLKSGYSFPSKDKLRDQEITIIIEVPKNGIVKMNQKDIKLGIENEDIDIETFNEKGYLKGDGTYNHWD
;
A
#
# COMPACT_ATOMS: atom_id res chain seq x y z
N PHE A 1 9.51 -25.68 -5.08
CA PHE A 1 8.44 -25.15 -5.92
C PHE A 1 7.48 -24.31 -5.09
N VAL A 2 7.31 -23.06 -5.47
CA VAL A 2 6.40 -22.14 -4.79
C VAL A 2 5.49 -21.46 -5.79
N ILE A 3 4.26 -21.20 -5.39
CA ILE A 3 3.28 -20.48 -6.18
C ILE A 3 2.85 -19.19 -5.47
N GLY A 4 2.43 -18.21 -6.24
CA GLY A 4 1.83 -16.98 -5.72
C GLY A 4 0.35 -17.17 -5.45
N ALA A 5 -0.13 -16.51 -4.39
CA ALA A 5 -1.53 -16.38 -4.09
C ALA A 5 -1.83 -14.92 -3.73
N GLU A 6 -3.04 -14.48 -3.98
CA GLU A 6 -3.47 -13.13 -3.64
C GLU A 6 -4.92 -13.09 -3.23
N ILE A 7 -5.26 -12.12 -2.40
CA ILE A 7 -6.62 -11.76 -2.04
C ILE A 7 -6.82 -10.27 -2.29
N GLU A 8 -7.97 -9.89 -2.80
CA GLU A 8 -8.31 -8.49 -3.04
C GLU A 8 -9.71 -8.21 -2.51
N LYS A 9 -9.86 -7.03 -1.92
CA LYS A 9 -11.17 -6.55 -1.48
C LYS A 9 -11.30 -5.06 -1.71
N GLU A 10 -12.51 -4.61 -2.03
CA GLU A 10 -12.84 -3.20 -2.01
C GLU A 10 -13.11 -2.77 -0.57
N ILE A 11 -12.45 -1.69 -0.14
CA ILE A 11 -12.54 -1.17 1.22
C ILE A 11 -13.55 -0.05 1.30
N ALA A 12 -13.55 0.84 0.28
CA ALA A 12 -14.43 2.00 0.28
C ALA A 12 -14.65 2.57 -1.11
N GLN A 13 -15.72 3.34 -1.22
CA GLN A 13 -16.02 4.21 -2.33
C GLN A 13 -16.12 5.63 -1.81
N ILE A 14 -15.55 6.60 -2.51
CA ILE A 14 -15.53 8.00 -2.07
C ILE A 14 -16.02 8.88 -3.19
N ASN A 15 -17.05 9.65 -2.89
CA ASN A 15 -17.60 10.66 -3.81
C ASN A 15 -17.06 12.04 -3.41
N ALA A 16 -15.97 12.41 -4.02
CA ALA A 16 -15.32 13.70 -3.79
C ALA A 16 -14.48 14.08 -5.01
N PRO A 17 -14.22 15.38 -5.25
CA PRO A 17 -13.33 15.79 -6.34
C PRO A 17 -11.86 15.51 -6.05
N VAL A 18 -11.48 15.44 -4.79
CA VAL A 18 -10.10 15.22 -4.33
C VAL A 18 -10.07 14.13 -3.29
N LEU A 19 -9.16 13.18 -3.46
CA LEU A 19 -8.77 12.21 -2.44
C LEU A 19 -7.42 12.62 -1.86
N GLU A 20 -7.37 12.84 -0.55
CA GLU A 20 -6.14 13.14 0.15
C GLU A 20 -5.61 11.87 0.82
N ILE A 21 -4.37 11.48 0.47
CA ILE A 21 -3.69 10.35 1.09
C ILE A 21 -2.78 10.88 2.19
N ILE A 22 -2.99 10.38 3.40
CA ILE A 22 -2.23 10.78 4.58
C ILE A 22 -1.53 9.54 5.13
N PRO A 23 -0.25 9.35 4.81
CA PRO A 23 0.54 8.29 5.40
C PRO A 23 0.74 8.52 6.89
N GLU A 24 0.48 7.50 7.68
CA GLU A 24 0.83 7.47 9.09
C GLU A 24 2.14 6.70 9.22
N LEU A 25 3.23 7.45 9.34
CA LEU A 25 4.56 6.88 9.44
C LEU A 25 4.77 6.30 10.84
N GLU A 26 5.05 5.02 10.91
CA GLU A 26 5.44 4.39 12.14
C GLU A 26 6.92 4.65 12.40
N LYS A 27 7.24 5.12 13.62
CA LYS A 27 8.64 5.23 14.04
C LYS A 27 9.20 3.84 14.22
N VAL A 28 10.21 3.52 13.43
CA VAL A 28 11.00 2.32 13.66
C VAL A 28 11.88 2.59 14.88
N ASN A 29 11.63 1.86 15.95
CA ASN A 29 12.46 1.94 17.14
C ASN A 29 13.72 1.09 16.92
N TYR A 30 14.85 1.73 16.76
CA TYR A 30 16.17 1.09 16.68
C TYR A 30 16.72 0.69 18.06
N GLY A 31 15.85 0.16 18.92
CA GLY A 31 16.27 -0.30 20.23
C GLY A 31 16.97 -1.66 20.17
N ASN A 32 17.61 -2.06 21.30
CA ASN A 32 18.45 -3.26 21.39
C ASN A 32 17.72 -4.60 21.13
N ASP A 33 16.39 -4.58 20.97
CA ASP A 33 15.56 -5.77 20.81
C ASP A 33 15.16 -6.03 19.35
N PHE A 34 15.73 -5.28 18.39
CA PHE A 34 15.29 -5.34 17.00
C PHE A 34 16.36 -5.86 16.06
N ASN A 35 15.99 -6.83 15.28
CA ASN A 35 16.68 -7.14 14.03
C ASN A 35 16.03 -6.33 12.91
N VAL A 36 16.48 -5.11 12.70
CA VAL A 36 16.07 -4.31 11.55
C VAL A 36 16.95 -4.70 10.37
N LYS A 37 16.33 -5.23 9.33
CA LYS A 37 17.03 -5.57 8.09
C LYS A 37 16.39 -4.82 6.94
N SER A 38 17.22 -4.36 6.01
CA SER A 38 16.73 -3.86 4.74
C SER A 38 16.06 -5.00 3.98
N HIS A 39 14.83 -4.79 3.54
CA HIS A 39 14.08 -5.74 2.73
C HIS A 39 13.89 -5.15 1.34
N GLY A 40 14.70 -5.63 0.39
CA GLY A 40 14.67 -5.13 -0.98
C GLY A 40 14.97 -3.62 -1.06
N ASN A 41 14.33 -2.94 -1.99
CA ASN A 41 14.51 -1.50 -2.21
C ASN A 41 13.68 -0.61 -1.27
N PHE A 42 12.82 -1.18 -0.43
CA PHE A 42 11.72 -0.40 0.16
C PHE A 42 11.62 -0.46 1.65
N GLY A 43 12.35 -1.23 2.32
CA GLY A 43 11.87 -1.23 3.61
C GLY A 43 12.75 -1.83 4.66
N MET A 44 12.44 -1.41 5.83
CA MET A 44 12.95 -1.98 7.04
C MET A 44 12.01 -3.08 7.49
N MET A 45 12.58 -4.10 8.09
CA MET A 45 11.87 -5.21 8.69
C MET A 45 12.13 -5.19 10.19
N GLU A 46 11.07 -5.35 10.94
CA GLU A 46 11.13 -5.52 12.39
C GLU A 46 10.60 -6.89 12.77
N VAL A 47 11.31 -7.60 13.65
CA VAL A 47 10.83 -8.85 14.22
C VAL A 47 10.73 -8.68 15.73
N LYS A 48 9.52 -8.76 16.26
CA LYS A 48 9.23 -8.59 17.68
C LYS A 48 7.96 -9.32 18.08
N ASP A 49 7.94 -9.93 19.25
CA ASP A 49 6.76 -10.57 19.84
C ASP A 49 6.08 -11.59 18.90
N ASN A 50 6.86 -12.45 18.25
CA ASN A 50 6.41 -13.46 17.29
C ASN A 50 5.70 -12.86 16.06
N LYS A 51 6.04 -11.63 15.71
CA LYS A 51 5.46 -10.90 14.59
C LYS A 51 6.57 -10.30 13.75
N ILE A 52 6.39 -10.36 12.44
CA ILE A 52 7.22 -9.66 11.46
C ILE A 52 6.44 -8.45 10.98
N THR A 53 7.04 -7.28 11.02
CA THR A 53 6.50 -6.06 10.43
C THR A 53 7.40 -5.62 9.28
N LEU A 54 6.79 -5.42 8.13
CA LEU A 54 7.44 -4.85 6.95
C LEU A 54 6.93 -3.42 6.74
N TYR A 55 7.82 -2.54 6.34
CA TYR A 55 7.50 -1.16 6.01
C TYR A 55 7.66 -0.96 4.51
N GLY A 56 6.63 -0.49 3.86
CA GLY A 56 6.63 -0.31 2.41
C GLY A 56 5.32 -0.76 1.77
N VAL A 57 4.24 -0.06 2.10
CA VAL A 57 2.95 -0.25 1.42
C VAL A 57 3.04 0.37 0.02
N ARG A 58 2.60 -0.38 -0.97
CA ARG A 58 2.53 0.09 -2.36
C ARG A 58 1.22 0.79 -2.63
N LEU A 59 1.28 1.89 -3.35
CA LEU A 59 0.12 2.57 -3.92
C LEU A 59 0.12 2.38 -5.43
N SER A 60 -0.98 1.91 -5.96
CA SER A 60 -1.20 1.76 -7.40
C SER A 60 -2.44 2.55 -7.80
N TYR A 61 -2.41 3.16 -8.98
CA TYR A 61 -3.48 4.02 -9.47
C TYR A 61 -4.03 3.47 -10.77
N GLN A 62 -5.35 3.42 -10.85
CA GLN A 62 -6.07 2.98 -12.03
C GLN A 62 -7.21 3.94 -12.33
N GLN A 63 -7.69 3.94 -13.56
CA GLN A 63 -8.86 4.71 -13.92
C GLN A 63 -10.13 4.03 -13.38
N SER A 64 -10.97 4.80 -12.69
CA SER A 64 -12.30 4.34 -12.26
C SER A 64 -13.25 4.22 -13.44
N ASN A 65 -14.13 3.25 -13.40
CA ASN A 65 -15.17 3.05 -14.42
C ASN A 65 -16.44 3.89 -14.16
N ASP A 66 -16.49 4.59 -13.04
CA ASP A 66 -17.62 5.44 -12.65
C ASP A 66 -17.11 6.78 -12.11
N SER A 67 -17.97 7.53 -11.45
CA SER A 67 -17.64 8.87 -10.92
C SER A 67 -17.03 8.86 -9.52
N LEU A 68 -16.75 7.68 -8.95
CA LEU A 68 -16.27 7.53 -7.59
C LEU A 68 -14.80 7.12 -7.56
N PHE A 69 -14.10 7.51 -6.50
CA PHE A 69 -12.88 6.84 -6.09
C PHE A 69 -13.23 5.49 -5.49
N HIS A 70 -12.51 4.45 -5.89
CA HIS A 70 -12.59 3.13 -5.28
C HIS A 70 -11.25 2.80 -4.62
N ILE A 71 -11.29 2.40 -3.36
CA ILE A 71 -10.10 2.02 -2.61
C ILE A 71 -10.14 0.51 -2.43
N LYS A 72 -9.15 -0.17 -2.99
CA LYS A 72 -9.00 -1.63 -2.92
C LYS A 72 -7.71 -1.99 -2.20
N GLN A 73 -7.73 -3.12 -1.51
CA GLN A 73 -6.54 -3.69 -0.91
C GLN A 73 -6.27 -5.04 -1.55
N ASN A 74 -5.06 -5.18 -2.09
CA ASN A 74 -4.54 -6.44 -2.60
C ASN A 74 -3.42 -6.92 -1.67
N ILE A 75 -3.50 -8.15 -1.22
CA ILE A 75 -2.47 -8.80 -0.43
C ILE A 75 -2.00 -10.03 -1.18
N SER A 76 -0.69 -10.17 -1.35
CA SER A 76 -0.09 -11.32 -2.00
C SER A 76 0.93 -12.01 -1.10
N ALA A 77 1.12 -13.30 -1.32
CA ALA A 77 2.13 -14.11 -0.64
C ALA A 77 2.48 -15.32 -1.48
N ARG A 78 3.60 -15.95 -1.16
CA ARG A 78 4.01 -17.23 -1.77
C ARG A 78 3.84 -18.40 -0.80
N ALA A 79 3.57 -19.56 -1.35
CA ALA A 79 3.46 -20.81 -0.60
C ALA A 79 3.69 -22.03 -1.49
N ILE A 80 3.75 -23.20 -0.88
CA ILE A 80 3.89 -24.46 -1.62
C ILE A 80 2.61 -24.87 -2.36
N ASN A 81 1.46 -24.35 -1.92
CA ASN A 81 0.18 -24.53 -2.59
C ASN A 81 -0.71 -23.28 -2.40
N HIS A 82 -1.79 -23.22 -3.17
CA HIS A 82 -2.70 -22.08 -3.18
C HIS A 82 -3.39 -21.87 -1.82
N GLU A 83 -3.85 -22.92 -1.17
CA GLU A 83 -4.54 -22.84 0.13
C GLU A 83 -3.66 -22.19 1.20
N LYS A 84 -2.42 -22.65 1.33
CA LYS A 84 -1.45 -22.05 2.26
C LYS A 84 -1.10 -20.61 1.90
N GLY A 85 -1.05 -20.31 0.62
CA GLY A 85 -0.84 -18.95 0.13
C GLY A 85 -1.97 -18.01 0.56
N ILE A 86 -3.21 -18.43 0.38
CA ILE A 86 -4.37 -17.67 0.82
C ILE A 86 -4.39 -17.49 2.34
N ASP A 87 -4.08 -18.51 3.11
CA ASP A 87 -3.98 -18.42 4.57
C ASP A 87 -2.92 -17.39 5.00
N ARG A 88 -1.78 -17.36 4.34
CA ARG A 88 -0.74 -16.35 4.59
C ARG A 88 -1.23 -14.95 4.27
N CYS A 89 -1.93 -14.77 3.16
CA CYS A 89 -2.54 -13.48 2.83
C CYS A 89 -3.52 -13.01 3.91
N LYS A 90 -4.36 -13.91 4.41
CA LYS A 90 -5.33 -13.59 5.47
C LYS A 90 -4.68 -13.23 6.80
N ASN A 91 -3.47 -13.72 7.05
CA ASN A 91 -2.72 -13.43 8.27
C ASN A 91 -2.02 -12.07 8.24
N VAL A 92 -1.93 -11.43 7.09
CA VAL A 92 -1.36 -10.09 6.98
C VAL A 92 -2.33 -9.06 7.55
N LYS A 93 -1.82 -8.19 8.43
CA LYS A 93 -2.57 -7.12 9.08
C LYS A 93 -2.03 -5.77 8.64
N HIS A 94 -2.92 -4.93 8.18
CA HIS A 94 -2.62 -3.55 7.81
C HIS A 94 -3.78 -2.66 8.22
N LYS A 95 -3.47 -1.52 8.82
CA LYS A 95 -4.47 -0.56 9.26
C LYS A 95 -4.59 0.59 8.27
N LEU A 96 -5.81 0.81 7.83
CA LEU A 96 -6.16 1.99 7.06
C LEU A 96 -7.52 2.49 7.52
N THR A 97 -7.71 3.81 7.50
CA THR A 97 -8.97 4.45 7.89
C THR A 97 -9.35 5.50 6.86
N ILE A 98 -10.65 5.70 6.70
CA ILE A 98 -11.19 6.70 5.79
C ILE A 98 -12.07 7.66 6.58
N GLU A 99 -11.76 8.94 6.48
CA GLU A 99 -12.51 10.03 7.09
C GLU A 99 -12.85 11.06 6.00
N GLY A 100 -14.11 11.04 5.53
CA GLY A 100 -14.52 11.87 4.40
C GLY A 100 -13.74 11.55 3.13
N ASN A 101 -12.99 12.51 2.62
CA ASN A 101 -12.12 12.35 1.46
C ASN A 101 -10.65 12.07 1.84
N LYS A 102 -10.38 11.72 3.09
CA LYS A 102 -9.03 11.44 3.59
C LYS A 102 -8.84 9.95 3.78
N LEU A 103 -7.82 9.42 3.14
CA LEU A 103 -7.35 8.05 3.30
C LEU A 103 -6.09 8.08 4.17
N LYS A 104 -6.22 7.63 5.42
CA LYS A 104 -5.10 7.49 6.35
C LYS A 104 -4.62 6.05 6.34
N LEU A 105 -3.36 5.83 6.06
CA LEU A 105 -2.80 4.48 6.02
C LEU A 105 -1.44 4.42 6.70
N LYS A 106 -1.20 3.34 7.41
CA LYS A 106 0.10 3.06 8.01
C LYS A 106 1.06 2.55 6.96
N SER A 107 2.33 2.93 7.08
CA SER A 107 3.41 2.48 6.20
C SER A 107 3.83 1.03 6.48
N GLY A 108 3.50 0.49 7.65
CA GLY A 108 3.83 -0.86 8.08
C GLY A 108 2.66 -1.83 8.00
N TYR A 109 2.97 -3.08 7.71
CA TYR A 109 2.05 -4.21 7.79
C TYR A 109 2.74 -5.39 8.44
N SER A 110 1.99 -6.26 9.09
CA SER A 110 2.55 -7.32 9.91
C SER A 110 1.87 -8.66 9.69
N PHE A 111 2.59 -9.71 10.01
CA PHE A 111 2.09 -11.08 9.99
C PHE A 111 2.82 -11.93 11.02
N PRO A 112 2.26 -13.08 11.44
CA PRO A 112 2.93 -13.94 12.41
C PRO A 112 4.29 -14.45 11.89
N SER A 113 5.30 -14.46 12.75
CA SER A 113 6.64 -14.91 12.39
C SER A 113 6.69 -16.39 11.97
N LYS A 114 5.72 -17.19 12.41
CA LYS A 114 5.57 -18.59 11.97
C LYS A 114 5.34 -18.73 10.47
N ASP A 115 4.74 -17.72 9.84
CA ASP A 115 4.51 -17.69 8.39
C ASP A 115 5.79 -17.44 7.61
N LYS A 116 6.84 -16.95 8.26
CA LYS A 116 8.14 -16.58 7.69
C LYS A 116 8.00 -15.53 6.57
N LEU A 117 9.11 -15.06 6.06
CA LEU A 117 9.12 -14.22 4.86
C LEU A 117 8.79 -15.07 3.64
N ARG A 118 7.69 -14.75 2.99
CA ARG A 118 7.17 -15.45 1.81
C ARG A 118 6.62 -14.45 0.80
N ASP A 119 7.37 -13.37 0.59
CA ASP A 119 7.01 -12.28 -0.31
C ASP A 119 5.61 -11.72 -0.01
N GLN A 120 5.28 -11.58 1.27
CA GLN A 120 4.05 -10.92 1.67
C GLN A 120 4.13 -9.45 1.28
N GLU A 121 3.18 -9.01 0.47
CA GLU A 121 3.10 -7.64 -0.01
C GLU A 121 1.68 -7.11 0.09
N ILE A 122 1.57 -5.82 0.36
CA ILE A 122 0.30 -5.09 0.30
C ILE A 122 0.38 -4.02 -0.78
N THR A 123 -0.63 -3.99 -1.62
CA THR A 123 -0.87 -2.90 -2.56
C THR A 123 -2.24 -2.29 -2.27
N ILE A 124 -2.28 -0.99 -2.06
CA ILE A 124 -3.51 -0.22 -2.03
C ILE A 124 -3.75 0.30 -3.44
N ILE A 125 -4.83 -0.14 -4.05
CA ILE A 125 -5.22 0.25 -5.40
C ILE A 125 -6.24 1.35 -5.30
N ILE A 126 -5.95 2.48 -5.92
CA ILE A 126 -6.83 3.65 -5.95
C ILE A 126 -7.33 3.80 -7.37
N GLU A 127 -8.62 3.56 -7.57
CA GLU A 127 -9.28 3.86 -8.83
C GLU A 127 -9.74 5.31 -8.79
N VAL A 128 -9.25 6.10 -9.74
CA VAL A 128 -9.44 7.55 -9.81
C VAL A 128 -10.47 7.86 -10.88
N PRO A 129 -11.57 8.55 -10.54
CA PRO A 129 -12.58 8.93 -11.54
C PRO A 129 -12.02 10.00 -12.47
N LYS A 130 -12.64 10.14 -13.63
CA LYS A 130 -12.31 11.21 -14.59
C LYS A 130 -12.39 12.56 -13.88
N ASN A 131 -11.37 13.40 -14.07
CA ASN A 131 -11.18 14.70 -13.40
C ASN A 131 -10.97 14.60 -11.87
N GLY A 132 -10.88 13.40 -11.31
CA GLY A 132 -10.50 13.22 -9.92
C GLY A 132 -9.05 13.61 -9.68
N ILE A 133 -8.75 14.06 -8.48
CA ILE A 133 -7.40 14.46 -8.06
C ILE A 133 -7.01 13.66 -6.83
N VAL A 134 -5.83 13.07 -6.87
CA VAL A 134 -5.20 12.47 -5.68
C VAL A 134 -4.11 13.41 -5.18
N LYS A 135 -4.13 13.70 -3.89
CA LYS A 135 -3.17 14.57 -3.24
C LYS A 135 -2.43 13.82 -2.13
N MET A 136 -1.13 13.95 -2.10
CA MET A 136 -0.28 13.40 -1.05
C MET A 136 0.92 14.32 -0.80
N ASN A 137 1.37 14.42 0.45
CA ASN A 137 2.53 15.24 0.80
C ASN A 137 3.82 14.62 0.25
N GLN A 138 4.68 15.40 -0.40
CA GLN A 138 5.96 14.96 -0.97
C GLN A 138 6.89 14.27 0.05
N LYS A 139 6.89 14.73 1.30
CA LYS A 139 7.71 14.14 2.36
C LYS A 139 7.35 12.69 2.62
N ASP A 140 6.09 12.36 2.44
CA ASP A 140 5.55 11.04 2.75
C ASP A 140 5.91 10.02 1.66
N ILE A 141 6.14 10.48 0.43
CA ILE A 141 6.58 9.63 -0.68
C ILE A 141 7.96 9.03 -0.42
N LYS A 142 8.81 9.75 0.27
CA LYS A 142 10.20 9.31 0.56
C LYS A 142 10.31 8.35 1.75
N LEU A 143 9.26 8.16 2.49
CA LEU A 143 9.30 7.49 3.80
C LEU A 143 8.63 6.10 3.84
N GLY A 144 8.68 5.36 2.74
CA GLY A 144 8.27 3.97 2.72
C GLY A 144 6.91 3.70 2.11
N ILE A 145 6.34 4.67 1.39
CA ILE A 145 5.20 4.43 0.53
C ILE A 145 5.67 4.54 -0.91
N GLU A 146 5.55 3.43 -1.61
CA GLU A 146 5.90 3.34 -3.01
C GLU A 146 4.68 3.65 -3.86
N ASN A 147 4.84 4.59 -4.78
CA ASN A 147 3.84 4.83 -5.81
C ASN A 147 4.23 4.08 -7.08
N GLU A 148 3.43 3.09 -7.46
CA GLU A 148 3.54 2.44 -8.76
C GLU A 148 2.76 3.27 -9.81
N ASP A 149 3.24 3.23 -11.03
CA ASP A 149 2.53 3.83 -12.18
C ASP A 149 2.29 5.34 -12.11
N ILE A 150 3.20 6.08 -11.46
CA ILE A 150 3.13 7.53 -11.36
C ILE A 150 4.38 8.18 -11.95
N ASP A 151 4.17 9.29 -12.63
CA ASP A 151 5.23 10.24 -12.90
C ASP A 151 5.64 10.94 -11.59
N ILE A 152 6.73 10.44 -11.02
CA ILE A 152 7.27 10.94 -9.76
C ILE A 152 7.64 12.44 -9.84
N GLU A 153 8.09 12.92 -10.99
CA GLU A 153 8.43 14.34 -11.15
C GLU A 153 7.19 15.21 -11.00
N THR A 154 6.10 14.86 -11.66
CA THR A 154 4.83 15.60 -11.52
C THR A 154 4.29 15.53 -10.11
N PHE A 155 4.41 14.38 -9.47
CA PHE A 155 4.00 14.21 -8.09
C PHE A 155 4.85 15.06 -7.14
N ASN A 156 6.16 15.08 -7.35
CA ASN A 156 7.10 15.87 -6.55
C ASN A 156 6.90 17.37 -6.68
N GLU A 157 6.53 17.85 -7.86
CA GLU A 157 6.33 19.28 -8.10
C GLU A 157 5.00 19.79 -7.51
N LYS A 158 3.94 19.02 -7.65
CA LYS A 158 2.58 19.48 -7.36
C LYS A 158 1.93 18.81 -6.15
N GLY A 159 2.47 17.67 -5.71
CA GLY A 159 1.90 16.89 -4.61
C GLY A 159 0.53 16.28 -4.91
N TYR A 160 0.14 16.20 -6.16
CA TYR A 160 -1.13 15.59 -6.58
C TYR A 160 -1.04 15.00 -7.98
N LEU A 161 -1.98 14.16 -8.27
CA LEU A 161 -2.12 13.44 -9.52
C LEU A 161 -3.57 13.59 -10.02
N LYS A 162 -3.75 13.83 -11.32
CA LYS A 162 -5.08 13.90 -11.93
C LYS A 162 -5.43 12.60 -12.64
N GLY A 163 -6.62 12.07 -12.40
CA GLY A 163 -7.15 10.90 -13.08
C GLY A 163 -7.96 11.26 -14.31
N ASP A 164 -7.47 12.14 -15.17
CA ASP A 164 -8.15 12.65 -16.36
C ASP A 164 -7.49 12.22 -17.68
N GLY A 165 -6.58 11.25 -17.63
CA GLY A 165 -5.82 10.81 -18.81
C GLY A 165 -4.61 11.67 -19.13
N THR A 166 -4.25 12.63 -18.28
CA THR A 166 -3.02 13.42 -18.45
C THR A 166 -1.76 12.66 -18.03
N TYR A 167 -1.95 11.50 -17.41
CA TYR A 167 -0.88 10.60 -17.00
C TYR A 167 -0.94 9.32 -17.82
N ASN A 168 0.20 8.83 -18.24
CA ASN A 168 0.33 7.74 -19.20
C ASN A 168 -0.41 6.45 -18.83
N HIS A 169 -0.69 6.25 -17.58
CA HIS A 169 -1.31 5.00 -17.12
C HIS A 169 -2.83 5.00 -17.18
N TRP A 170 -3.43 6.12 -17.54
CA TRP A 170 -4.87 6.24 -17.69
C TRP A 170 -5.34 6.40 -19.15
N ASP A 171 -4.43 6.36 -20.05
CA ASP A 171 -4.75 6.47 -21.50
C ASP A 171 -5.30 5.18 -22.10
#